data_175f941d854dd64110c62e27d0f89ed5
#
_entry.id   175f941d854dd64110c62e27d0f89ed5
#
_cell.length_a   1.000
_cell.length_b   1.000
_cell.length_c   1.000
_cell.angle_alpha   90.00
_cell.angle_beta   90.00
_cell.angle_gamma   90.00
#
_symmetry.space_group_name_H-M   'P 1'
#
loop_
_entity.id
_entity.type
_entity.pdbx_description
1 polymer ?
#
loop_
_entity_poly.entity_id
_entity_poly.type
_entity_poly.pdbx_seq_one_letter_code
_entity_poly.pdbx_strand_id
1 'polypeptide(L)'
;PVLGAANPRTGNNINDDGRPVILVIGDSLSAEYGLQRGQGWVQLLANRLQKSGSNYTVVNASISGDTTSGGRTRLPALLKQHRPSIVIIELGGNDGLRGLPVARMQDNLAAMVRASQAMGARVVVAGIRMPANYGREYTERFYAAFANVAKQHDAALVPFLLEGFSDSPDFFQADRIHPSAQAQARILQTVWPVLEPMILAKAPAKARS
;
A
#
# COMPACT_ATOMS: atom_id res chain seq x y z
N PRO A 1 38.74 -11.44 15.46
CA PRO A 1 38.06 -10.28 14.96
C PRO A 1 36.59 -10.60 14.82
N VAL A 2 35.78 -9.99 15.70
CA VAL A 2 34.33 -10.15 15.78
C VAL A 2 33.72 -9.23 14.71
N LEU A 3 33.07 -9.80 13.72
CA LEU A 3 32.26 -9.07 12.76
C LEU A 3 31.08 -8.47 13.49
N GLY A 4 31.09 -7.16 13.65
CA GLY A 4 30.02 -6.40 14.25
C GLY A 4 28.75 -6.50 13.41
N ALA A 5 27.67 -6.98 14.01
CA ALA A 5 26.34 -6.94 13.44
C ALA A 5 25.95 -5.46 13.19
N ALA A 6 25.65 -5.12 11.95
CA ALA A 6 25.15 -3.80 11.58
C ALA A 6 23.79 -3.60 12.23
N ASN A 7 23.75 -2.66 13.17
CA ASN A 7 22.53 -2.21 13.83
C ASN A 7 21.59 -1.56 12.78
N PRO A 8 20.31 -2.00 12.63
CA PRO A 8 19.41 -1.36 11.68
C PRO A 8 19.22 0.09 12.11
N ARG A 9 19.63 1.01 11.27
CA ARG A 9 19.44 2.44 11.45
C ARG A 9 17.95 2.75 11.38
N THR A 10 17.31 2.92 12.53
CA THR A 10 16.01 3.59 12.64
C THR A 10 16.22 5.08 12.35
N GLY A 11 16.50 5.40 11.10
CA GLY A 11 16.60 6.78 10.65
C GLY A 11 15.21 7.33 10.40
N ASN A 12 14.95 8.56 10.84
CA ASN A 12 13.81 9.32 10.34
C ASN A 12 13.95 9.41 8.81
N ASN A 13 13.15 8.61 8.09
CA ASN A 13 13.09 8.68 6.64
C ASN A 13 12.34 9.97 6.28
N ILE A 14 13.07 10.96 5.86
CA ILE A 14 12.57 12.26 5.41
C ILE A 14 13.08 12.50 3.99
N ASN A 15 12.28 13.19 3.17
CA ASN A 15 12.71 13.65 1.86
C ASN A 15 13.74 14.80 1.97
N ASP A 16 14.21 15.30 0.83
CA ASP A 16 15.18 16.36 0.78
C ASP A 16 14.66 17.69 1.38
N ASP A 17 13.32 17.87 1.45
CA ASP A 17 12.66 19.01 2.11
C ASP A 17 12.49 18.81 3.64
N GLY A 18 13.05 17.75 4.21
CA GLY A 18 12.94 17.44 5.63
C GLY A 18 11.57 16.89 6.08
N ARG A 19 10.72 16.46 5.15
CA ARG A 19 9.35 15.98 5.41
C ARG A 19 9.27 14.46 5.30
N PRO A 20 8.52 13.78 6.19
CA PRO A 20 8.29 12.36 6.07
C PRO A 20 7.41 12.06 4.86
N VAL A 21 7.66 10.95 4.18
CA VAL A 21 6.98 10.55 2.94
C VAL A 21 6.12 9.31 3.19
N ILE A 22 4.90 9.34 2.67
CA ILE A 22 4.05 8.17 2.44
C ILE A 22 4.17 7.81 0.96
N LEU A 23 4.75 6.66 0.66
CA LEU A 23 4.84 6.12 -0.69
C LEU A 23 3.70 5.13 -0.91
N VAL A 24 2.89 5.34 -1.94
CA VAL A 24 1.89 4.37 -2.40
C VAL A 24 2.42 3.68 -3.64
N ILE A 25 2.56 2.37 -3.56
CA ILE A 25 2.87 1.50 -4.70
C ILE A 25 1.67 0.60 -4.95
N GLY A 26 0.98 0.84 -6.05
CA GLY A 26 -0.28 0.20 -6.37
C GLY A 26 -0.47 0.01 -7.87
N ASP A 27 -1.67 -0.43 -8.22
CA ASP A 27 -2.11 -0.63 -9.59
C ASP A 27 -3.17 0.39 -10.02
N SER A 28 -4.12 -0.01 -10.88
CA SER A 28 -5.18 0.86 -11.38
C SER A 28 -6.12 1.41 -10.29
N LEU A 29 -6.27 0.72 -9.16
CA LEU A 29 -7.10 1.16 -8.04
C LEU A 29 -6.53 2.41 -7.36
N SER A 30 -5.22 2.62 -7.45
CA SER A 30 -4.51 3.77 -6.87
C SER A 30 -3.98 4.75 -7.92
N ALA A 31 -3.91 4.35 -9.21
CA ALA A 31 -3.35 5.15 -10.30
C ALA A 31 -4.37 6.07 -11.01
N GLU A 32 -5.54 6.30 -10.44
CA GLU A 32 -6.62 7.13 -11.01
C GLU A 32 -7.15 6.62 -12.36
N TYR A 33 -7.11 5.29 -12.60
CA TYR A 33 -7.60 4.73 -13.86
C TYR A 33 -9.07 5.12 -14.14
N GLY A 34 -9.33 5.71 -15.31
CA GLY A 34 -10.66 6.14 -15.72
C GLY A 34 -11.22 7.35 -14.95
N LEU A 35 -10.41 8.00 -14.11
CA LEU A 35 -10.78 9.19 -13.35
C LEU A 35 -10.12 10.45 -13.92
N GLN A 36 -10.68 11.59 -13.60
CA GLN A 36 -9.97 12.85 -13.80
C GLN A 36 -8.81 12.95 -12.80
N ARG A 37 -7.73 13.60 -13.21
CA ARG A 37 -6.57 13.83 -12.36
C ARG A 37 -6.98 14.52 -11.06
N GLY A 38 -6.53 13.97 -9.95
CA GLY A 38 -6.80 14.53 -8.61
C GLY A 38 -8.04 13.97 -7.93
N GLN A 39 -8.80 13.08 -8.58
CA GLN A 39 -10.00 12.47 -8.01
C GLN A 39 -9.71 11.17 -7.23
N GLY A 40 -8.54 10.55 -7.41
CA GLY A 40 -8.20 9.29 -6.77
C GLY A 40 -8.00 9.39 -5.25
N TRP A 41 -8.19 8.28 -4.55
CA TRP A 41 -8.08 8.22 -3.09
C TRP A 41 -6.70 8.65 -2.57
N VAL A 42 -5.63 8.43 -3.32
CA VAL A 42 -4.27 8.84 -2.93
C VAL A 42 -4.14 10.36 -2.93
N GLN A 43 -4.75 11.06 -3.91
CA GLN A 43 -4.81 12.51 -3.91
C GLN A 43 -5.72 13.04 -2.78
N LEU A 44 -6.84 12.35 -2.52
CA LEU A 44 -7.69 12.71 -1.38
C LEU A 44 -6.96 12.55 -0.05
N LEU A 45 -6.10 11.54 0.09
CA LEU A 45 -5.22 11.38 1.24
C LEU A 45 -4.26 12.57 1.39
N ALA A 46 -3.59 12.97 0.31
CA ALA A 46 -2.71 14.13 0.31
C ALA A 46 -3.43 15.41 0.74
N ASN A 47 -4.63 15.63 0.19
CA ASN A 47 -5.47 16.79 0.54
C ASN A 47 -5.91 16.76 2.01
N ARG A 48 -6.26 15.58 2.55
CA ARG A 48 -6.63 15.40 3.96
C ARG A 48 -5.47 15.74 4.88
N LEU A 49 -4.27 15.25 4.59
CA LEU A 49 -3.06 15.54 5.35
C LEU A 49 -2.71 17.03 5.34
N GLN A 50 -2.79 17.65 4.18
CA GLN A 50 -2.57 19.11 4.06
C GLN A 50 -3.56 19.91 4.91
N LYS A 51 -4.86 19.58 4.84
CA LYS A 51 -5.93 20.27 5.60
C LYS A 51 -5.76 20.08 7.12
N SER A 52 -5.24 18.94 7.56
CA SER A 52 -4.97 18.68 8.98
C SER A 52 -3.67 19.30 9.51
N GLY A 53 -2.92 19.99 8.67
CA GLY A 53 -1.59 20.54 9.03
C GLY A 53 -0.51 19.47 9.22
N SER A 54 -0.73 18.27 8.69
CA SER A 54 0.25 17.18 8.75
C SER A 54 1.50 17.52 7.92
N ASN A 55 2.66 17.16 8.43
CA ASN A 55 3.94 17.40 7.74
C ASN A 55 4.27 16.29 6.70
N TYR A 56 3.41 15.28 6.52
CA TYR A 56 3.66 14.22 5.56
C TYR A 56 3.45 14.67 4.11
N THR A 57 4.33 14.19 3.23
CA THR A 57 4.16 14.28 1.78
C THR A 57 3.70 12.91 1.25
N VAL A 58 2.79 12.88 0.27
CA VAL A 58 2.32 11.66 -0.37
C VAL A 58 2.90 11.55 -1.77
N VAL A 59 3.52 10.41 -2.07
CA VAL A 59 4.03 10.06 -3.40
C VAL A 59 3.23 8.88 -3.92
N ASN A 60 2.52 9.09 -5.02
CA ASN A 60 1.81 8.02 -5.72
C ASN A 60 2.69 7.45 -6.85
N ALA A 61 3.20 6.25 -6.64
CA ALA A 61 3.99 5.51 -7.62
C ALA A 61 3.20 4.33 -8.21
N SER A 62 1.87 4.43 -8.24
CA SER A 62 1.00 3.37 -8.77
C SER A 62 0.99 3.37 -10.29
N ILE A 63 0.90 2.18 -10.88
CA ILE A 63 0.87 1.98 -12.34
C ILE A 63 -0.28 1.02 -12.67
N SER A 64 -1.23 1.48 -13.51
CA SER A 64 -2.35 0.65 -13.97
C SER A 64 -1.85 -0.64 -14.62
N GLY A 65 -2.45 -1.77 -14.24
CA GLY A 65 -2.10 -3.10 -14.76
C GLY A 65 -0.89 -3.76 -14.09
N ASP A 66 -0.25 -3.09 -13.12
CA ASP A 66 0.91 -3.65 -12.44
C ASP A 66 0.55 -4.88 -11.61
N THR A 67 1.50 -5.80 -11.52
CA THR A 67 1.42 -7.01 -10.70
C THR A 67 2.34 -6.90 -9.48
N THR A 68 2.23 -7.84 -8.55
CA THR A 68 3.18 -7.92 -7.44
C THR A 68 4.61 -8.12 -7.90
N SER A 69 4.83 -8.80 -9.02
CA SER A 69 6.17 -8.96 -9.64
C SER A 69 6.72 -7.64 -10.16
N GLY A 70 5.90 -6.84 -10.85
CA GLY A 70 6.28 -5.51 -11.33
C GLY A 70 6.60 -4.57 -10.16
N GLY A 71 5.72 -4.52 -9.16
CA GLY A 71 5.94 -3.75 -7.94
C GLY A 71 7.24 -4.11 -7.23
N ARG A 72 7.50 -5.41 -7.04
CA ARG A 72 8.75 -5.91 -6.44
C ARG A 72 9.99 -5.44 -7.21
N THR A 73 9.92 -5.43 -8.53
CA THR A 73 11.05 -5.04 -9.39
C THR A 73 11.38 -3.55 -9.26
N ARG A 74 10.36 -2.68 -9.22
CA ARG A 74 10.57 -1.21 -9.21
C ARG A 74 10.69 -0.60 -7.83
N LEU A 75 10.23 -1.29 -6.78
CA LEU A 75 10.23 -0.77 -5.40
C LEU A 75 11.62 -0.35 -4.89
N PRO A 76 12.73 -1.09 -5.11
CA PRO A 76 14.04 -0.68 -4.59
C PRO A 76 14.49 0.71 -5.06
N ALA A 77 14.24 1.05 -6.32
CA ALA A 77 14.55 2.38 -6.85
C ALA A 77 13.69 3.46 -6.18
N LEU A 78 12.41 3.21 -5.98
CA LEU A 78 11.48 4.12 -5.31
C LEU A 78 11.86 4.34 -3.83
N LEU A 79 12.24 3.29 -3.12
CA LEU A 79 12.71 3.37 -1.74
C LEU A 79 13.96 4.23 -1.61
N LYS A 80 14.92 4.04 -2.53
CA LYS A 80 16.15 4.84 -2.57
C LYS A 80 15.87 6.31 -2.88
N GLN A 81 14.98 6.57 -3.84
CA GLN A 81 14.65 7.92 -4.31
C GLN A 81 13.87 8.69 -3.26
N HIS A 82 12.84 8.10 -2.67
CA HIS A 82 11.88 8.81 -1.82
C HIS A 82 12.12 8.63 -0.33
N ARG A 83 12.92 7.65 0.08
CA ARG A 83 13.19 7.34 1.50
C ARG A 83 11.92 7.42 2.37
N PRO A 84 10.86 6.64 2.04
CA PRO A 84 9.58 6.80 2.70
C PRO A 84 9.62 6.38 4.17
N SER A 85 8.83 7.07 4.99
CA SER A 85 8.56 6.70 6.39
C SER A 85 7.45 5.65 6.49
N ILE A 86 6.54 5.66 5.51
CA ILE A 86 5.43 4.70 5.38
C ILE A 86 5.34 4.28 3.91
N VAL A 87 5.18 2.98 3.68
CA VAL A 87 4.89 2.41 2.36
C VAL A 87 3.53 1.73 2.41
N ILE A 88 2.63 2.11 1.50
CA ILE A 88 1.36 1.43 1.28
C ILE A 88 1.50 0.58 0.03
N ILE A 89 1.35 -0.74 0.18
CA ILE A 89 1.41 -1.71 -0.92
C ILE A 89 -0.02 -2.11 -1.26
N GLU A 90 -0.50 -1.68 -2.42
CA GLU A 90 -1.82 -1.96 -2.98
C GLU A 90 -1.63 -2.70 -4.32
N LEU A 91 -1.24 -3.96 -4.27
CA LEU A 91 -0.95 -4.81 -5.42
C LEU A 91 -1.45 -6.23 -5.18
N GLY A 92 -1.72 -6.95 -6.26
CA GLY A 92 -2.19 -8.33 -6.25
C GLY A 92 -3.47 -8.53 -7.07
N GLY A 93 -4.26 -7.47 -7.27
CA GLY A 93 -5.48 -7.55 -8.07
C GLY A 93 -5.22 -8.11 -9.47
N ASN A 94 -4.18 -7.63 -10.16
CA ASN A 94 -3.82 -8.13 -11.48
C ASN A 94 -3.22 -9.54 -11.46
N ASP A 95 -2.54 -9.93 -10.39
CA ASP A 95 -2.11 -11.33 -10.19
C ASP A 95 -3.34 -12.25 -10.14
N GLY A 96 -4.35 -11.87 -9.34
CA GLY A 96 -5.60 -12.61 -9.21
C GLY A 96 -6.39 -12.68 -10.51
N LEU A 97 -6.61 -11.56 -11.18
CA LEU A 97 -7.35 -11.50 -12.45
C LEU A 97 -6.71 -12.34 -13.56
N ARG A 98 -5.39 -12.51 -13.53
CA ARG A 98 -4.65 -13.36 -14.48
C ARG A 98 -4.52 -14.80 -14.01
N GLY A 99 -5.08 -15.17 -12.86
CA GLY A 99 -5.00 -16.51 -12.29
C GLY A 99 -3.57 -16.94 -11.95
N LEU A 100 -2.69 -15.98 -11.58
CA LEU A 100 -1.31 -16.30 -11.23
C LEU A 100 -1.27 -17.04 -9.88
N PRO A 101 -0.21 -17.87 -9.64
CA PRO A 101 -0.09 -18.62 -8.39
C PRO A 101 -0.09 -17.71 -7.17
N VAL A 102 -1.01 -17.95 -6.23
CA VAL A 102 -1.14 -17.18 -4.97
C VAL A 102 0.16 -17.19 -4.16
N ALA A 103 0.87 -18.31 -4.13
CA ALA A 103 2.15 -18.42 -3.42
C ALA A 103 3.18 -17.42 -3.97
N ARG A 104 3.26 -17.24 -5.29
CA ARG A 104 4.18 -16.28 -5.91
C ARG A 104 3.79 -14.83 -5.57
N MET A 105 2.50 -14.51 -5.60
CA MET A 105 1.98 -13.20 -5.16
C MET A 105 2.37 -12.94 -3.71
N GLN A 106 2.15 -13.92 -2.83
CA GLN A 106 2.49 -13.82 -1.41
C GLN A 106 3.99 -13.59 -1.20
N ASP A 107 4.85 -14.32 -1.91
CA ASP A 107 6.31 -14.14 -1.85
C ASP A 107 6.75 -12.75 -2.31
N ASN A 108 6.13 -12.22 -3.37
CA ASN A 108 6.41 -10.87 -3.86
C ASN A 108 5.99 -9.80 -2.85
N LEU A 109 4.78 -9.92 -2.27
CA LEU A 109 4.29 -9.01 -1.22
C LEU A 109 5.24 -9.05 0.00
N ALA A 110 5.61 -10.24 0.47
CA ALA A 110 6.54 -10.42 1.58
C ALA A 110 7.92 -9.79 1.29
N ALA A 111 8.43 -9.95 0.08
CA ALA A 111 9.69 -9.34 -0.33
C ALA A 111 9.62 -7.81 -0.34
N MET A 112 8.51 -7.22 -0.81
CA MET A 112 8.29 -5.78 -0.78
C MET A 112 8.18 -5.23 0.64
N VAL A 113 7.47 -5.94 1.53
CA VAL A 113 7.38 -5.56 2.96
C VAL A 113 8.77 -5.54 3.59
N ARG A 114 9.55 -6.62 3.44
CA ARG A 114 10.91 -6.71 3.98
C ARG A 114 11.84 -5.62 3.43
N ALA A 115 11.79 -5.37 2.12
CA ALA A 115 12.61 -4.33 1.50
C ALA A 115 12.29 -2.93 2.05
N SER A 116 11.01 -2.63 2.24
CA SER A 116 10.57 -1.36 2.83
C SER A 116 11.02 -1.21 4.28
N GLN A 117 10.84 -2.26 5.09
CA GLN A 117 11.25 -2.28 6.50
C GLN A 117 12.78 -2.18 6.66
N ALA A 118 13.55 -2.82 5.78
CA ALA A 118 15.02 -2.72 5.76
C ALA A 118 15.51 -1.28 5.51
N MET A 119 14.70 -0.46 4.84
CA MET A 119 14.94 0.97 4.64
C MET A 119 14.35 1.84 5.77
N GLY A 120 13.83 1.22 6.83
CA GLY A 120 13.26 1.93 7.99
C GLY A 120 11.80 2.40 7.81
N ALA A 121 11.13 1.99 6.75
CA ALA A 121 9.72 2.32 6.54
C ALA A 121 8.80 1.38 7.32
N ARG A 122 7.70 1.92 7.85
CA ARG A 122 6.55 1.13 8.30
C ARG A 122 5.69 0.79 7.09
N VAL A 123 5.05 -0.37 7.09
CA VAL A 123 4.34 -0.87 5.91
C VAL A 123 2.87 -1.11 6.21
N VAL A 124 2.03 -0.73 5.26
CA VAL A 124 0.61 -1.09 5.18
C VAL A 124 0.42 -1.97 3.96
N VAL A 125 -0.17 -3.13 4.14
CA VAL A 125 -0.61 -4.03 3.07
C VAL A 125 -2.11 -3.84 2.88
N ALA A 126 -2.55 -3.54 1.66
CA ALA A 126 -3.96 -3.40 1.32
C ALA A 126 -4.49 -4.69 0.68
N GLY A 127 -5.44 -5.34 1.35
CA GLY A 127 -6.06 -6.57 0.88
C GLY A 127 -7.08 -6.34 -0.24
N ILE A 128 -7.13 -7.29 -1.15
CA ILE A 128 -8.08 -7.33 -2.27
C ILE A 128 -8.82 -8.67 -2.24
N ARG A 129 -10.05 -8.70 -2.75
CA ARG A 129 -10.82 -9.92 -2.95
C ARG A 129 -11.04 -10.19 -4.43
N MET A 130 -10.97 -11.45 -4.82
CA MET A 130 -11.33 -11.89 -6.16
C MET A 130 -12.83 -12.21 -6.23
N PRO A 131 -13.46 -12.00 -7.41
CA PRO A 131 -14.83 -12.43 -7.65
C PRO A 131 -15.02 -13.93 -7.45
N ALA A 132 -16.20 -14.34 -6.96
CA ALA A 132 -16.51 -15.73 -6.62
C ALA A 132 -16.38 -16.73 -7.79
N ASN A 133 -16.51 -16.25 -9.04
CA ASN A 133 -16.37 -17.07 -10.24
C ASN A 133 -14.94 -17.59 -10.48
N TYR A 134 -13.94 -17.12 -9.73
CA TYR A 134 -12.59 -17.70 -9.74
C TYR A 134 -12.45 -18.98 -8.93
N GLY A 135 -13.53 -19.43 -8.27
CA GLY A 135 -13.56 -20.61 -7.44
C GLY A 135 -13.19 -20.36 -5.99
N ARG A 136 -13.90 -21.04 -5.08
CA ARG A 136 -13.83 -20.79 -3.64
C ARG A 136 -12.41 -20.96 -3.09
N GLU A 137 -11.77 -22.09 -3.40
CA GLU A 137 -10.42 -22.38 -2.87
C GLU A 137 -9.40 -21.30 -3.27
N TYR A 138 -9.43 -20.88 -4.54
CA TYR A 138 -8.54 -19.83 -5.03
C TYR A 138 -8.81 -18.49 -4.36
N THR A 139 -10.07 -18.07 -4.29
CA THR A 139 -10.46 -16.78 -3.72
C THR A 139 -10.16 -16.66 -2.22
N GLU A 140 -10.38 -17.75 -1.47
CA GLU A 140 -10.04 -17.80 -0.03
C GLU A 140 -8.53 -17.74 0.18
N ARG A 141 -7.74 -18.53 -0.56
CA ARG A 141 -6.27 -18.50 -0.47
C ARG A 141 -5.70 -17.15 -0.89
N PHE A 142 -6.24 -16.56 -1.97
CA PHE A 142 -5.85 -15.25 -2.45
C PHE A 142 -6.06 -14.18 -1.38
N TYR A 143 -7.25 -14.13 -0.80
CA TYR A 143 -7.58 -13.15 0.23
C TYR A 143 -6.74 -13.33 1.50
N ALA A 144 -6.55 -14.57 1.94
CA ALA A 144 -5.76 -14.88 3.12
C ALA A 144 -4.27 -14.49 2.98
N ALA A 145 -3.73 -14.46 1.77
CA ALA A 145 -2.32 -14.16 1.51
C ALA A 145 -1.91 -12.78 2.05
N PHE A 146 -2.76 -11.77 1.95
CA PHE A 146 -2.49 -10.42 2.45
C PHE A 146 -2.35 -10.39 3.98
N ALA A 147 -3.29 -11.01 4.69
CA ALA A 147 -3.26 -11.10 6.14
C ALA A 147 -2.06 -11.94 6.63
N ASN A 148 -1.73 -13.02 5.94
CA ASN A 148 -0.57 -13.85 6.25
C ASN A 148 0.73 -13.05 6.14
N VAL A 149 0.92 -12.31 5.04
CA VAL A 149 2.11 -11.46 4.85
C VAL A 149 2.18 -10.37 5.93
N ALA A 150 1.08 -9.66 6.18
CA ALA A 150 1.05 -8.61 7.17
C ALA A 150 1.41 -9.15 8.57
N LYS A 151 0.82 -10.28 8.96
CA LYS A 151 1.09 -10.93 10.25
C LYS A 151 2.53 -11.45 10.37
N GLN A 152 3.05 -12.11 9.33
CA GLN A 152 4.39 -12.69 9.35
C GLN A 152 5.51 -11.65 9.42
N HIS A 153 5.26 -10.45 8.92
CA HIS A 153 6.27 -9.39 8.81
C HIS A 153 5.95 -8.14 9.64
N ASP A 154 5.02 -8.25 10.59
CA ASP A 154 4.63 -7.13 11.46
C ASP A 154 4.29 -5.85 10.66
N ALA A 155 3.53 -6.02 9.58
CA ALA A 155 3.00 -4.93 8.78
C ALA A 155 1.53 -4.66 9.15
N ALA A 156 1.10 -3.42 9.02
CA ALA A 156 -0.31 -3.07 9.17
C ALA A 156 -1.13 -3.61 7.99
N LEU A 157 -2.39 -3.93 8.22
CA LEU A 157 -3.29 -4.50 7.23
C LEU A 157 -4.53 -3.63 7.07
N VAL A 158 -4.85 -3.24 5.84
CA VAL A 158 -6.21 -2.89 5.42
C VAL A 158 -6.84 -4.19 4.92
N PRO A 159 -7.79 -4.81 5.65
CA PRO A 159 -8.25 -6.16 5.32
C PRO A 159 -8.85 -6.28 3.92
N PHE A 160 -9.66 -5.29 3.53
CA PHE A 160 -10.24 -5.23 2.19
C PHE A 160 -10.41 -3.77 1.75
N LEU A 161 -9.70 -3.38 0.69
CA LEU A 161 -9.65 -2.00 0.23
C LEU A 161 -11.03 -1.43 -0.18
N LEU A 162 -11.90 -2.28 -0.76
CA LEU A 162 -13.23 -1.90 -1.27
C LEU A 162 -14.35 -2.25 -0.27
N GLU A 163 -14.02 -2.34 1.02
CA GLU A 163 -14.97 -2.71 2.08
C GLU A 163 -16.15 -1.73 2.13
N GLY A 164 -17.35 -2.29 2.27
CA GLY A 164 -18.60 -1.54 2.44
C GLY A 164 -19.23 -1.00 1.16
N PHE A 165 -18.60 -1.22 -0.02
CA PHE A 165 -19.22 -0.82 -1.30
C PHE A 165 -18.94 -1.79 -2.47
N SER A 166 -18.18 -2.85 -2.27
CA SER A 166 -17.81 -3.81 -3.33
C SER A 166 -19.00 -4.43 -4.06
N ASP A 167 -20.16 -4.54 -3.38
CA ASP A 167 -21.37 -5.14 -3.92
C ASP A 167 -22.35 -4.09 -4.50
N SER A 168 -21.95 -2.82 -4.55
CA SER A 168 -22.80 -1.71 -4.99
C SER A 168 -22.35 -1.21 -6.37
N PRO A 169 -23.02 -1.59 -7.47
CA PRO A 169 -22.59 -1.25 -8.83
C PRO A 169 -22.40 0.25 -9.09
N ASP A 170 -23.15 1.11 -8.39
CA ASP A 170 -23.09 2.57 -8.54
C ASP A 170 -21.72 3.18 -8.16
N PHE A 171 -20.92 2.43 -7.38
CA PHE A 171 -19.58 2.86 -7.01
C PHE A 171 -18.51 2.42 -8.00
N PHE A 172 -18.89 1.77 -9.10
CA PHE A 172 -17.96 1.29 -10.11
C PHE A 172 -18.17 2.00 -11.46
N GLN A 173 -17.12 2.02 -12.26
CA GLN A 173 -17.16 2.46 -13.64
C GLN A 173 -17.95 1.44 -14.49
N ALA A 174 -18.18 1.76 -15.77
CA ALA A 174 -18.95 0.90 -16.67
C ALA A 174 -18.40 -0.54 -16.80
N ASP A 175 -17.10 -0.72 -16.56
CA ASP A 175 -16.43 -2.04 -16.56
C ASP A 175 -16.75 -2.89 -15.31
N ARG A 176 -17.37 -2.33 -14.29
CA ARG A 176 -17.71 -2.97 -13.01
C ARG A 176 -16.52 -3.54 -12.23
N ILE A 177 -15.33 -3.09 -12.55
CA ILE A 177 -14.06 -3.50 -11.93
C ILE A 177 -13.44 -2.32 -11.19
N HIS A 178 -13.35 -1.17 -11.86
CA HIS A 178 -12.69 0.01 -11.33
C HIS A 178 -13.66 0.91 -10.59
N PRO A 179 -13.34 1.32 -9.34
CA PRO A 179 -14.16 2.25 -8.57
C PRO A 179 -14.33 3.59 -9.28
N SER A 180 -15.53 4.14 -9.22
CA SER A 180 -15.86 5.46 -9.75
C SER A 180 -15.28 6.60 -8.90
N ALA A 181 -15.38 7.84 -9.36
CA ALA A 181 -14.91 9.01 -8.61
C ALA A 181 -15.57 9.12 -7.22
N GLN A 182 -16.88 8.82 -7.12
CA GLN A 182 -17.61 8.86 -5.84
C GLN A 182 -17.15 7.77 -4.85
N ALA A 183 -16.57 6.66 -5.33
CA ALA A 183 -16.05 5.60 -4.48
C ALA A 183 -14.71 5.95 -3.83
N GLN A 184 -13.96 6.91 -4.36
CA GLN A 184 -12.61 7.21 -3.91
C GLN A 184 -12.56 7.70 -2.46
N ALA A 185 -13.54 8.46 -2.02
CA ALA A 185 -13.66 8.88 -0.62
C ALA A 185 -13.90 7.67 0.32
N ARG A 186 -14.62 6.64 -0.14
CA ARG A 186 -14.84 5.41 0.64
C ARG A 186 -13.56 4.58 0.77
N ILE A 187 -12.76 4.49 -0.30
CA ILE A 187 -11.44 3.86 -0.23
C ILE A 187 -10.57 4.56 0.82
N LEU A 188 -10.53 5.89 0.80
CA LEU A 188 -9.79 6.64 1.82
C LEU A 188 -10.33 6.37 3.24
N GLN A 189 -11.65 6.28 3.42
CA GLN A 189 -12.28 5.93 4.71
C GLN A 189 -11.88 4.54 5.19
N THR A 190 -11.65 3.59 4.29
CA THR A 190 -11.19 2.24 4.60
C THR A 190 -9.71 2.22 5.00
N VAL A 191 -8.87 3.01 4.33
CA VAL A 191 -7.43 3.09 4.60
C VAL A 191 -7.12 3.91 5.85
N TRP A 192 -7.87 4.98 6.11
CA TRP A 192 -7.55 5.98 7.13
C TRP A 192 -7.41 5.42 8.55
N PRO A 193 -8.30 4.55 9.08
CA PRO A 193 -8.18 4.03 10.44
C PRO A 193 -6.91 3.23 10.71
N VAL A 194 -6.33 2.64 9.65
CA VAL A 194 -5.05 1.91 9.72
C VAL A 194 -3.87 2.88 9.64
N LEU A 195 -3.99 3.91 8.83
CA LEU A 195 -2.89 4.84 8.54
C LEU A 195 -2.75 5.94 9.61
N GLU A 196 -3.85 6.47 10.14
CA GLU A 196 -3.85 7.58 11.09
C GLU A 196 -2.99 7.33 12.34
N PRO A 197 -3.08 6.17 13.02
CA PRO A 197 -2.21 5.89 14.16
C PRO A 197 -0.72 5.88 13.80
N MET A 198 -0.38 5.46 12.57
CA MET A 198 0.99 5.47 12.08
C MET A 198 1.51 6.89 11.82
N ILE A 199 0.64 7.80 11.37
CA ILE A 199 0.96 9.21 11.15
C ILE A 199 1.15 9.93 12.49
N LEU A 200 0.29 9.65 13.45
CA LEU A 200 0.32 10.29 14.78
C LEU A 200 1.43 9.75 15.68
N ALA A 201 1.85 8.49 15.48
CA ALA A 201 2.96 7.92 16.21
C ALA A 201 4.24 8.71 15.86
N LYS A 202 4.78 9.45 16.83
CA LYS A 202 6.11 10.06 16.68
C LYS A 202 7.11 8.97 16.33
N ALA A 203 7.95 9.22 15.32
CA ALA A 203 9.11 8.36 15.10
C ALA A 203 9.84 8.17 16.44
N PRO A 204 10.29 6.96 16.80
CA PRO A 204 10.96 6.74 18.05
C PRO A 204 12.11 7.74 18.18
N ALA A 205 12.11 8.49 19.28
CA ALA A 205 13.16 9.47 19.57
C ALA A 205 14.50 8.74 19.56
N LYS A 206 15.52 9.31 18.87
CA LYS A 206 16.89 8.82 18.97
C LYS A 206 17.24 8.70 20.45
N ALA A 207 17.61 7.52 20.91
CA ALA A 207 18.32 7.40 22.16
C ALA A 207 19.57 8.28 22.04
N ARG A 208 19.64 9.34 22.83
CA ARG A 208 20.85 10.15 22.95
C ARG A 208 21.85 9.26 23.69
N SER A 209 22.85 8.79 22.97
CA SER A 209 24.08 8.25 23.54
C SER A 209 25.04 9.37 23.88
#